data_de1cd4e7b2dc4d327a25d564a2042c93
#
_entry.id   de1cd4e7b2dc4d327a25d564a2042c93
#
_cell.length_a   1.000
_cell.length_b   1.000
_cell.length_c   1.000
_cell.angle_alpha   90.00
_cell.angle_beta   90.00
_cell.angle_gamma   90.00
#
_symmetry.space_group_name_H-M   'P 1'
#
loop_
_entity.id
_entity.type
_entity.pdbx_description
1 polymer ?
#
loop_
_entity_poly.entity_id
_entity_poly.type
_entity_poly.pdbx_seq_one_letter_code
_entity_poly.pdbx_strand_id
1 'polypeptide(L)'
;MNITITKKENPGKLPETDELGFGKYFTDHMFLMDYSDTDGWHNARIVPFGPVSMSPAAGVLHYGAEVFEGLKAYRRPDGGVQLFRPRENVRRINASCGRMCIPPLEPLVRPYRSAADQ
;
A
#
# COMPACT_ATOMS: atom_id res chain seq x y z
N MET A 1 -7.97 13.14 0.34
CA MET A 1 -8.49 11.82 -0.11
C MET A 1 -9.05 11.11 1.12
N ASN A 2 -10.28 10.64 1.05
CA ASN A 2 -10.89 9.86 2.15
C ASN A 2 -10.54 8.39 1.96
N ILE A 3 -10.20 7.71 3.06
CA ILE A 3 -9.91 6.27 3.07
C ILE A 3 -11.04 5.57 3.81
N THR A 4 -11.73 4.64 3.16
CA THR A 4 -12.70 3.78 3.81
C THR A 4 -12.01 2.58 4.45
N ILE A 5 -12.49 2.14 5.62
CA ILE A 5 -11.87 1.03 6.35
C ILE A 5 -12.93 -0.03 6.65
N THR A 6 -12.73 -1.22 6.12
CA THR A 6 -13.50 -2.43 6.43
C THR A 6 -12.60 -3.38 7.22
N LYS A 7 -12.92 -3.58 8.49
CA LYS A 7 -12.14 -4.48 9.34
C LYS A 7 -12.51 -5.94 9.11
N LYS A 8 -11.52 -6.82 9.21
CA LYS A 8 -11.73 -8.27 9.25
C LYS A 8 -12.45 -8.64 10.55
N GLU A 9 -13.49 -9.46 10.47
CA GLU A 9 -14.29 -9.87 11.63
C GLU A 9 -13.48 -10.69 12.64
N ASN A 10 -12.64 -11.60 12.15
CA ASN A 10 -11.80 -12.48 12.97
C ASN A 10 -10.32 -12.25 12.60
N PRO A 11 -9.64 -11.28 13.22
CA PRO A 11 -8.23 -11.05 12.95
C PRO A 11 -7.35 -12.23 13.39
N GLY A 12 -6.33 -12.54 12.60
CA GLY A 12 -5.35 -13.58 12.91
C GLY A 12 -4.41 -13.16 14.05
N LYS A 13 -3.75 -14.14 14.65
CA LYS A 13 -2.64 -13.85 15.56
C LYS A 13 -1.44 -13.34 14.75
N LEU A 14 -0.79 -12.29 15.24
CA LEU A 14 0.47 -11.86 14.69
C LEU A 14 1.54 -12.93 14.98
N PRO A 15 2.37 -13.30 13.99
CA PRO A 15 3.50 -14.18 14.23
C PRO A 15 4.56 -13.47 15.08
N GLU A 16 5.42 -14.23 15.74
CA GLU A 16 6.59 -13.66 16.42
C GLU A 16 7.52 -12.98 15.41
N THR A 17 8.17 -11.90 15.84
CA THR A 17 8.95 -11.01 14.94
C THR A 17 10.16 -11.68 14.31
N ASP A 18 10.74 -12.67 14.95
CA ASP A 18 11.88 -13.47 14.48
C ASP A 18 11.49 -14.58 13.50
N GLU A 19 10.20 -14.94 13.43
CA GLU A 19 9.68 -15.97 12.54
C GLU A 19 9.11 -15.46 11.22
N LEU A 20 9.08 -14.16 10.99
CA LEU A 20 8.39 -13.53 9.85
C LEU A 20 8.85 -14.06 8.48
N GLY A 21 10.15 -14.26 8.27
CA GLY A 21 10.70 -14.68 6.98
C GLY A 21 10.36 -13.69 5.86
N PHE A 22 10.43 -14.15 4.62
CA PHE A 22 10.07 -13.36 3.44
C PHE A 22 8.90 -14.02 2.69
N GLY A 23 7.82 -13.28 2.47
CA GLY A 23 6.64 -13.75 1.72
C GLY A 23 5.87 -14.90 2.38
N LYS A 24 6.10 -15.16 3.66
CA LYS A 24 5.54 -16.28 4.42
C LYS A 24 4.24 -15.91 5.14
N TYR A 25 4.18 -14.69 5.65
CA TYR A 25 3.03 -14.17 6.37
C TYR A 25 2.50 -12.92 5.69
N PHE A 26 1.18 -12.77 5.70
CA PHE A 26 0.47 -11.60 5.19
C PHE A 26 -0.35 -10.98 6.31
N THR A 27 -0.55 -9.67 6.24
CA THR A 27 -1.39 -8.94 7.18
C THR A 27 -2.86 -9.28 6.96
N ASP A 28 -3.68 -9.06 7.98
CA ASP A 28 -5.15 -9.28 7.89
C ASP A 28 -5.84 -8.32 6.91
N HIS A 29 -5.19 -7.23 6.56
CA HIS A 29 -5.74 -6.19 5.71
C HIS A 29 -4.76 -5.81 4.59
N MET A 30 -5.32 -5.32 3.49
CA MET A 30 -4.58 -4.71 2.39
C MET A 30 -5.15 -3.34 2.05
N PHE A 31 -4.31 -2.46 1.54
CA PHE A 31 -4.72 -1.18 0.97
C PHE A 31 -4.96 -1.34 -0.53
N LEU A 32 -6.07 -0.82 -1.01
CA LEU A 32 -6.41 -0.76 -2.42
C LEU A 32 -6.75 0.67 -2.82
N MET A 33 -6.39 1.04 -4.03
CA MET A 33 -6.75 2.31 -4.65
C MET A 33 -6.88 2.09 -6.15
N ASP A 34 -7.95 2.59 -6.73
CA ASP A 34 -8.25 2.42 -8.14
C ASP A 34 -7.78 3.64 -8.94
N TYR A 35 -7.54 3.46 -10.23
CA TYR A 35 -7.24 4.54 -11.18
C TYR A 35 -8.15 4.46 -12.39
N SER A 36 -8.65 5.60 -12.82
CA SER A 36 -9.30 5.79 -14.13
C SER A 36 -8.82 7.09 -14.76
N ASP A 37 -8.90 7.20 -16.10
CA ASP A 37 -8.51 8.42 -16.80
C ASP A 37 -9.45 9.59 -16.48
N THR A 38 -10.69 9.31 -16.05
CA THR A 38 -11.70 10.32 -15.69
C THR A 38 -11.48 10.86 -14.28
N ASP A 39 -11.24 9.98 -13.32
CA ASP A 39 -11.25 10.33 -11.89
C ASP A 39 -9.84 10.39 -11.27
N GLY A 40 -8.83 9.96 -12.03
CA GLY A 40 -7.49 9.77 -11.51
C GLY A 40 -7.44 8.68 -10.43
N TRP A 41 -6.58 8.82 -9.44
CA TRP A 41 -6.52 7.92 -8.29
C TRP A 41 -7.70 8.17 -7.34
N HIS A 42 -8.52 7.15 -7.12
CA HIS A 42 -9.75 7.24 -6.35
C HIS A 42 -10.03 5.96 -5.55
N ASN A 43 -11.11 5.95 -4.79
CA ASN A 43 -11.60 4.79 -4.04
C ASN A 43 -10.53 4.15 -3.14
N ALA A 44 -9.76 4.99 -2.42
CA ALA A 44 -8.77 4.51 -1.46
C ALA A 44 -9.45 3.78 -0.30
N ARG A 45 -9.04 2.55 -0.03
CA ARG A 45 -9.68 1.70 0.98
C ARG A 45 -8.69 0.72 1.63
N ILE A 46 -8.94 0.42 2.90
CA ILE A 46 -8.33 -0.68 3.63
C ILE A 46 -9.39 -1.77 3.80
N VAL A 47 -9.10 -2.97 3.31
CA VAL A 47 -10.04 -4.10 3.29
C VAL A 47 -9.36 -5.36 3.80
N PRO A 48 -10.12 -6.41 4.20
CA PRO A 48 -9.54 -7.71 4.51
C PRO A 48 -8.66 -8.23 3.36
N PHE A 49 -7.50 -8.79 3.70
CA PHE A 49 -6.61 -9.41 2.72
C PHE A 49 -7.29 -10.58 2.02
N GLY A 50 -7.24 -10.62 0.70
CA GLY A 50 -7.88 -11.65 -0.10
C GLY A 50 -7.61 -11.48 -1.60
N PRO A 51 -8.27 -12.29 -2.43
CA PRO A 51 -8.16 -12.21 -3.89
C PRO A 51 -8.56 -10.83 -4.42
N VAL A 52 -7.86 -10.40 -5.47
CA VAL A 52 -8.21 -9.19 -6.24
C VAL A 52 -8.83 -9.65 -7.57
N SER A 53 -10.05 -9.18 -7.85
CA SER A 53 -10.70 -9.41 -9.14
C SER A 53 -10.09 -8.50 -10.19
N MET A 54 -9.67 -9.06 -11.32
CA MET A 54 -9.18 -8.29 -12.45
C MET A 54 -9.54 -8.93 -13.79
N SER A 55 -9.58 -8.10 -14.84
CA SER A 55 -9.82 -8.58 -16.20
C SER A 55 -8.73 -9.57 -16.64
N PRO A 56 -9.09 -10.67 -17.33
CA PRO A 56 -8.10 -11.53 -17.98
C PRO A 56 -7.20 -10.80 -18.97
N ALA A 57 -7.64 -9.65 -19.50
CA ALA A 57 -6.87 -8.79 -20.40
C ALA A 57 -5.97 -7.77 -19.67
N ALA A 58 -5.88 -7.80 -18.34
CA ALA A 58 -5.05 -6.87 -17.60
C ALA A 58 -3.57 -6.97 -18.02
N GLY A 59 -2.95 -5.82 -18.28
CA GLY A 59 -1.57 -5.73 -18.76
C GLY A 59 -0.55 -6.39 -17.84
N VAL A 60 -0.79 -6.42 -16.54
CA VAL A 60 0.06 -7.10 -15.58
C VAL A 60 0.17 -8.60 -15.86
N LEU A 61 -0.90 -9.24 -16.33
CA LEU A 61 -0.95 -10.68 -16.59
C LEU A 61 -0.20 -11.10 -17.87
N HIS A 62 0.00 -10.17 -18.81
CA HIS A 62 0.53 -10.48 -20.15
C HIS A 62 1.86 -9.80 -20.44
N TYR A 63 2.06 -8.60 -19.90
CA TYR A 63 3.21 -7.75 -20.21
C TYR A 63 4.03 -7.38 -18.97
N GLY A 64 3.67 -7.89 -17.79
CA GLY A 64 4.31 -7.49 -16.55
C GLY A 64 4.21 -5.97 -16.31
N ALA A 65 3.10 -5.35 -16.71
CA ALA A 65 2.86 -3.92 -16.53
C ALA A 65 2.58 -3.63 -15.06
N GLU A 66 3.64 -3.65 -14.25
CA GLU A 66 3.57 -3.44 -12.80
C GLU A 66 4.84 -2.74 -12.29
N VAL A 67 4.73 -2.13 -11.14
CA VAL A 67 5.83 -1.62 -10.33
C VAL A 67 5.66 -2.07 -8.90
N PHE A 68 6.77 -2.26 -8.17
CA PHE A 68 6.68 -2.55 -6.76
C PHE A 68 7.64 -1.67 -5.96
N GLU A 69 7.33 -1.49 -4.68
CA GLU A 69 8.16 -0.78 -3.72
C GLU A 69 8.09 -1.47 -2.36
N GLY A 70 9.24 -1.57 -1.69
CA GLY A 70 9.34 -2.13 -0.34
C GLY A 70 9.40 -1.04 0.72
N LEU A 71 8.48 -1.08 1.67
CA LEU A 71 8.44 -0.19 2.83
C LEU A 71 8.23 -1.01 4.10
N LYS A 72 8.98 -0.69 5.15
CA LYS A 72 8.84 -1.33 6.46
C LYS A 72 8.30 -0.36 7.48
N ALA A 73 7.38 -0.85 8.30
CA ALA A 73 6.92 -0.19 9.50
C ALA A 73 7.50 -0.90 10.72
N TYR A 74 8.02 -0.14 11.67
CA TYR A 74 8.65 -0.66 12.88
C TYR A 74 7.81 -0.30 14.11
N ARG A 75 7.56 -1.27 14.97
CA ARG A 75 6.95 -1.02 16.27
C ARG A 75 7.99 -0.47 17.22
N ARG A 76 7.66 0.64 17.88
CA ARG A 76 8.48 1.26 18.90
C ARG A 76 8.20 0.63 20.28
N PRO A 77 9.14 0.73 21.25
CA PRO A 77 8.91 0.26 22.63
C PRO A 77 7.69 0.89 23.32
N ASP A 78 7.34 2.13 22.94
CA ASP A 78 6.16 2.86 23.46
C ASP A 78 4.84 2.42 22.79
N GLY A 79 4.85 1.40 21.91
CA GLY A 79 3.70 0.90 21.17
C GLY A 79 3.37 1.67 19.88
N GLY A 80 4.06 2.79 19.63
CA GLY A 80 3.91 3.55 18.38
C GLY A 80 4.46 2.82 17.16
N VAL A 81 4.09 3.30 15.97
CA VAL A 81 4.61 2.80 14.69
C VAL A 81 5.46 3.86 14.03
N GLN A 82 6.60 3.45 13.50
CA GLN A 82 7.58 4.32 12.87
C GLN A 82 7.91 3.84 11.46
N LEU A 83 7.98 4.80 10.53
CA LEU A 83 8.46 4.61 9.17
C LEU A 83 9.81 5.32 8.99
N PHE A 84 10.72 4.70 8.26
CA PHE A 84 12.00 5.33 7.93
C PHE A 84 11.95 5.95 6.55
N ARG A 85 12.01 7.30 6.48
CA ARG A 85 12.05 8.11 5.24
C ARG A 85 11.03 7.68 4.16
N PRO A 86 9.73 7.52 4.47
CA PRO A 86 8.74 6.97 3.52
C PRO A 86 8.61 7.81 2.23
N ARG A 87 8.95 9.10 2.26
CA ARG A 87 8.95 9.96 1.08
C ARG A 87 9.93 9.50 0.00
N GLU A 88 11.05 8.89 0.38
CA GLU A 88 12.01 8.36 -0.59
C GLU A 88 11.45 7.13 -1.30
N ASN A 89 10.69 6.29 -0.57
CA ASN A 89 9.96 5.18 -1.18
C ASN A 89 8.94 5.68 -2.20
N VAL A 90 8.17 6.72 -1.85
CA VAL A 90 7.20 7.33 -2.78
C VAL A 90 7.88 7.94 -4.01
N ARG A 91 9.01 8.62 -3.85
CA ARG A 91 9.78 9.14 -4.99
C ARG A 91 10.26 8.02 -5.91
N ARG A 92 10.76 6.93 -5.34
CA ARG A 92 11.30 5.80 -6.10
C ARG A 92 10.21 5.05 -6.85
N ILE A 93 9.05 4.78 -6.23
CA ILE A 93 7.94 4.15 -6.94
C ILE A 93 7.42 5.05 -8.07
N ASN A 94 7.35 6.37 -7.87
CA ASN A 94 6.93 7.30 -8.92
C ASN A 94 7.93 7.35 -10.08
N ALA A 95 9.23 7.26 -9.82
CA ALA A 95 10.23 7.12 -10.87
C ALA A 95 10.06 5.82 -11.66
N SER A 96 9.72 4.71 -10.99
CA SER A 96 9.39 3.43 -11.63
C SER A 96 8.11 3.51 -12.45
N CYS A 97 7.07 4.18 -11.93
CA CYS A 97 5.82 4.45 -12.67
C CYS A 97 6.09 5.19 -13.97
N GLY A 98 6.93 6.23 -13.94
CA GLY A 98 7.32 6.97 -15.15
C GLY A 98 8.00 6.11 -16.21
N ARG A 99 8.78 5.09 -15.82
CA ARG A 99 9.39 4.12 -16.73
C ARG A 99 8.38 3.18 -17.37
N MET A 100 7.34 2.83 -16.64
CA MET A 100 6.31 1.86 -17.05
C MET A 100 5.06 2.53 -17.63
N CYS A 101 5.06 3.86 -17.80
CA CYS A 101 3.89 4.65 -18.24
C CYS A 101 2.67 4.43 -17.33
N ILE A 102 2.90 4.17 -16.04
CA ILE A 102 1.87 4.08 -15.02
C ILE A 102 1.69 5.48 -14.40
N PRO A 103 0.46 5.93 -14.16
CA PRO A 103 0.20 7.22 -13.52
C PRO A 103 0.90 7.37 -12.17
N PRO A 104 1.54 8.52 -11.88
CA PRO A 104 2.25 8.71 -10.63
C PRO A 104 1.31 8.72 -9.42
N LEU A 105 1.79 8.22 -8.28
CA LEU A 105 1.05 8.15 -7.02
C LEU A 105 1.13 9.49 -6.26
N GLU A 106 0.68 10.58 -6.88
CA GLU A 106 0.71 11.93 -6.29
C GLU A 106 0.00 12.06 -4.94
N PRO A 107 -1.14 11.39 -4.69
CA PRO A 107 -1.81 11.47 -3.40
C PRO A 107 -0.95 11.01 -2.22
N LEU A 108 0.04 10.14 -2.45
CA LEU A 108 0.95 9.64 -1.43
C LEU A 108 2.12 10.59 -1.15
N VAL A 109 2.31 11.64 -1.95
CA VAL A 109 3.38 12.64 -1.78
C VAL A 109 3.01 13.71 -0.74
N ARG A 110 1.73 13.87 -0.40
CA ARG A 110 1.29 14.88 0.57
C ARG A 110 1.89 14.59 1.95
N PRO A 111 2.35 15.63 2.68
CA PRO A 111 2.89 15.43 4.00
C PRO A 111 1.84 14.75 4.91
N TYR A 112 2.22 13.64 5.53
CA TYR A 112 1.48 13.08 6.65
C TYR A 112 1.51 14.15 7.76
N ARG A 113 0.35 14.74 8.05
CA ARG A 113 0.18 15.56 9.26
C ARG A 113 -0.09 14.59 10.40
N SER A 114 0.77 14.59 11.39
CA SER A 114 0.53 13.85 12.62
C SER A 114 -0.69 14.48 13.34
N ALA A 115 -1.37 13.68 14.14
CA ALA A 115 -2.48 14.19 14.98
C ALA A 115 -2.01 15.28 15.99
N ALA A 116 -0.70 15.48 16.14
CA ALA A 116 -0.11 16.53 16.97
C ALA A 116 -0.02 17.89 16.24
N ASP A 117 -0.32 17.95 14.96
CA ASP A 117 -0.28 19.18 14.14
C ASP A 117 -1.68 19.80 13.93
N GLN A 118 -2.70 19.37 14.74
CA GLN A 118 -4.06 19.92 14.74
C GLN A 118 -4.34 20.77 15.98
#